data_0e3c39766f93b6e8faf7dcea3b9f2e63
#
_entry.id   0e3c39766f93b6e8faf7dcea3b9f2e63
#
_cell.length_a   1.000
_cell.length_b   1.000
_cell.length_c   1.000
_cell.angle_alpha   90.00
_cell.angle_beta   90.00
_cell.angle_gamma   90.00
#
_symmetry.space_group_name_H-M   'P 1'
#
loop_
_entity.id
_entity.type
_entity.pdbx_description
1 polymer ?
#
loop_
_entity_poly.entity_id
_entity_poly.type
_entity_poly.pdbx_seq_one_letter_code
_entity_poly.pdbx_strand_id
1 'polypeptide(L)'
;VRPDVNALADLQGQTVAIPFWYSIHNIIVQQMLWQAGLAVVEKNPQAGQVRLTVMPPSDMVAALAAKQIGGFIVAEPFNALAEAKSVGKILRFSGDIWRDHACCLSMMHDHDIQSRPEWVQNVINALVDAAAFAKHRRAETAELLAKQGIRHYTPHDAKVLRAVLQPEPIVWQKYERTGAIRHADWQQRRVDFQPFPFQSYSELLVKLLKETHLAGVNTFLNDVQPEKAARELFDTRFVEHALQRDGLMSSFGLQSLQRQKTFAL
;
A
#
# COMPACT_ATOMS: atom_id res chain seq x y z
N VAL A 1 -10.33 5.85 9.09
CA VAL A 1 -10.57 6.49 10.41
C VAL A 1 -12.00 6.23 10.89
N ARG A 2 -12.27 6.43 12.19
CA ARG A 2 -13.65 6.41 12.73
C ARG A 2 -14.53 7.47 12.03
N PRO A 3 -15.87 7.29 12.01
CA PRO A 3 -16.78 8.24 11.37
C PRO A 3 -16.74 9.67 11.95
N ASP A 4 -16.39 9.82 13.22
CA ASP A 4 -16.28 11.10 13.92
C ASP A 4 -14.99 11.88 13.63
N VAL A 5 -13.96 11.26 13.05
CA VAL A 5 -12.69 11.89 12.66
C VAL A 5 -12.83 12.51 11.27
N ASN A 6 -12.75 13.82 11.14
CA ASN A 6 -12.92 14.54 9.87
C ASN A 6 -11.62 15.12 9.32
N ALA A 7 -10.64 15.35 10.18
CA ALA A 7 -9.31 15.84 9.81
C ALA A 7 -8.23 15.10 10.58
N LEU A 8 -6.99 15.24 10.13
CA LEU A 8 -5.83 14.65 10.85
C LEU A 8 -5.70 15.22 12.27
N ALA A 9 -6.04 16.50 12.46
CA ALA A 9 -6.02 17.14 13.78
C ALA A 9 -6.92 16.46 14.81
N ASP A 10 -8.01 15.81 14.38
CA ASP A 10 -8.92 15.08 15.26
C ASP A 10 -8.30 13.80 15.83
N LEU A 11 -7.14 13.39 15.31
CA LEU A 11 -6.41 12.23 15.81
C LEU A 11 -5.51 12.53 17.01
N GLN A 12 -5.37 13.81 17.41
CA GLN A 12 -4.57 14.16 18.59
C GLN A 12 -5.06 13.42 19.85
N GLY A 13 -4.12 12.95 20.65
CA GLY A 13 -4.39 12.13 21.84
C GLY A 13 -4.90 10.72 21.56
N GLN A 14 -5.03 10.33 20.28
CA GLN A 14 -5.55 9.03 19.87
C GLN A 14 -4.46 8.07 19.42
N THR A 15 -4.85 6.81 19.25
CA THR A 15 -3.98 5.77 18.67
C THR A 15 -4.35 5.54 17.22
N VAL A 16 -3.33 5.45 16.35
CA VAL A 16 -3.47 5.02 14.95
C VAL A 16 -2.68 3.73 14.75
N ALA A 17 -3.29 2.74 14.12
CA ALA A 17 -2.64 1.46 13.86
C ALA A 17 -1.94 1.46 12.50
N ILE A 18 -0.77 0.82 12.48
CA ILE A 18 0.05 0.55 11.30
C ILE A 18 0.35 -0.95 11.23
N PRO A 19 0.59 -1.54 10.05
CA PRO A 19 0.85 -2.98 9.95
C PRO A 19 2.25 -3.36 10.43
N PHE A 20 3.24 -2.47 10.27
CA PHE A 20 4.62 -2.70 10.63
C PHE A 20 5.41 -1.39 10.63
N TRP A 21 6.44 -1.27 11.50
CA TRP A 21 7.25 -0.05 11.60
C TRP A 21 8.02 0.30 10.32
N TYR A 22 8.50 -0.68 9.57
CA TYR A 22 9.22 -0.49 8.30
C TYR A 22 8.31 -0.45 7.07
N SER A 23 6.97 -0.38 7.25
CA SER A 23 6.03 -0.37 6.14
C SER A 23 5.94 1.00 5.48
N ILE A 24 5.62 0.99 4.18
CA ILE A 24 5.22 2.20 3.43
C ILE A 24 4.07 2.95 4.12
N HIS A 25 3.16 2.22 4.77
CA HIS A 25 2.04 2.77 5.51
C HIS A 25 2.49 3.64 6.68
N ASN A 26 3.51 3.19 7.43
CA ASN A 26 4.10 3.97 8.51
C ASN A 26 4.73 5.27 8.00
N ILE A 27 5.48 5.19 6.89
CA ILE A 27 6.09 6.37 6.26
C ILE A 27 5.01 7.39 5.88
N ILE A 28 3.99 6.97 5.14
CA ILE A 28 2.94 7.86 4.66
C ILE A 28 2.18 8.51 5.83
N VAL A 29 1.76 7.73 6.84
CA VAL A 29 0.97 8.27 7.95
C VAL A 29 1.78 9.27 8.78
N GLN A 30 3.07 9.01 9.00
CA GLN A 30 3.89 9.96 9.75
C GLN A 30 4.11 11.26 8.99
N GLN A 31 4.37 11.22 7.69
CA GLN A 31 4.48 12.41 6.86
C GLN A 31 3.19 13.25 6.93
N MET A 32 2.03 12.59 6.85
CA MET A 32 0.74 13.28 6.99
C MET A 32 0.53 13.92 8.37
N LEU A 33 0.89 13.20 9.44
CA LEU A 33 0.75 13.69 10.81
C LEU A 33 1.66 14.89 11.06
N TRP A 34 2.93 14.84 10.62
CA TRP A 34 3.87 15.95 10.74
C TRP A 34 3.39 17.21 10.00
N GLN A 35 2.85 17.06 8.80
CA GLN A 35 2.25 18.18 8.08
C GLN A 35 1.03 18.79 8.79
N ALA A 36 0.31 17.98 9.54
CA ALA A 36 -0.79 18.45 10.38
C ALA A 36 -0.33 19.02 11.74
N GLY A 37 0.98 19.13 11.97
CA GLY A 37 1.56 19.62 13.22
C GLY A 37 1.44 18.62 14.39
N LEU A 38 1.28 17.33 14.09
CA LEU A 38 1.12 16.28 15.10
C LEU A 38 2.41 15.48 15.25
N ALA A 39 2.90 15.38 16.48
CA ALA A 39 4.05 14.54 16.80
C ALA A 39 3.63 13.08 17.01
N VAL A 40 4.53 12.16 16.63
CA VAL A 40 4.33 10.72 16.82
C VAL A 40 4.96 10.26 18.11
N VAL A 41 4.25 9.44 18.87
CA VAL A 41 4.72 8.81 20.10
C VAL A 41 4.35 7.33 20.15
N GLU A 42 5.08 6.54 20.94
CA GLU A 42 4.78 5.11 21.14
C GLU A 42 3.82 4.84 22.31
N LYS A 43 3.73 5.77 23.27
CA LYS A 43 2.93 5.61 24.49
C LYS A 43 2.35 6.95 24.95
N ASN A 44 1.20 6.90 25.60
CA ASN A 44 0.59 8.02 26.33
C ASN A 44 0.52 9.34 25.54
N PRO A 45 -0.15 9.38 24.39
CA PRO A 45 -0.21 10.57 23.58
C PRO A 45 -0.92 11.71 24.31
N GLN A 46 -0.35 12.91 24.25
CA GLN A 46 -0.90 14.16 24.78
C GLN A 46 -1.54 14.98 23.65
N ALA A 47 -2.05 16.16 23.98
CA ALA A 47 -2.50 17.12 22.96
C ALA A 47 -1.33 17.41 21.97
N GLY A 48 -1.65 17.46 20.67
CA GLY A 48 -0.67 17.61 19.60
C GLY A 48 0.12 16.34 19.28
N GLN A 49 -0.19 15.20 19.90
CA GLN A 49 0.51 13.93 19.68
C GLN A 49 -0.46 12.84 19.22
N VAL A 50 0.06 11.87 18.47
CA VAL A 50 -0.64 10.67 18.04
C VAL A 50 0.22 9.45 18.39
N ARG A 51 -0.38 8.47 19.05
CA ARG A 51 0.29 7.21 19.29
C ARG A 51 0.22 6.34 18.03
N LEU A 52 1.37 5.83 17.58
CA LEU A 52 1.39 4.75 16.61
C LEU A 52 1.54 3.39 17.30
N THR A 53 0.83 2.39 16.78
CA THR A 53 0.91 1.01 17.27
C THR A 53 0.89 0.03 16.11
N VAL A 54 1.72 -1.00 16.21
CA VAL A 54 1.67 -2.12 15.24
C VAL A 54 0.51 -3.04 15.60
N MET A 55 -0.29 -3.39 14.59
CA MET A 55 -1.43 -4.27 14.75
C MET A 55 -1.61 -5.13 13.49
N PRO A 56 -1.95 -6.43 13.61
CA PRO A 56 -2.32 -7.23 12.46
C PRO A 56 -3.48 -6.61 11.68
N PRO A 57 -3.44 -6.56 10.34
CA PRO A 57 -4.51 -5.98 9.54
C PRO A 57 -5.91 -6.57 9.82
N SER A 58 -5.98 -7.87 10.12
CA SER A 58 -7.22 -8.56 10.52
C SER A 58 -7.91 -7.94 11.74
N ASP A 59 -7.14 -7.37 12.66
CA ASP A 59 -7.64 -6.88 13.95
C ASP A 59 -8.02 -5.40 13.88
N MET A 60 -7.48 -4.65 12.92
CA MET A 60 -7.65 -3.19 12.81
C MET A 60 -9.12 -2.78 12.68
N VAL A 61 -9.91 -3.52 11.89
CA VAL A 61 -11.33 -3.19 11.68
C VAL A 61 -12.14 -3.39 12.96
N ALA A 62 -11.86 -4.45 13.72
CA ALA A 62 -12.50 -4.71 15.01
C ALA A 62 -12.08 -3.67 16.06
N ALA A 63 -10.80 -3.33 16.14
CA ALA A 63 -10.27 -2.31 17.03
C ALA A 63 -10.86 -0.91 16.74
N LEU A 64 -11.06 -0.58 15.45
CA LEU A 64 -11.72 0.67 15.04
C LEU A 64 -13.19 0.69 15.49
N ALA A 65 -13.93 -0.41 15.28
CA ALA A 65 -15.31 -0.56 15.69
C ALA A 65 -15.48 -0.47 17.22
N ALA A 66 -14.54 -1.04 17.96
CA ALA A 66 -14.49 -0.98 19.43
C ALA A 66 -13.96 0.37 19.97
N LYS A 67 -13.64 1.34 19.09
CA LYS A 67 -13.07 2.65 19.45
C LYS A 67 -11.72 2.58 20.20
N GLN A 68 -10.99 1.48 20.09
CA GLN A 68 -9.67 1.32 20.67
C GLN A 68 -8.61 2.13 19.90
N ILE A 69 -8.88 2.40 18.63
CA ILE A 69 -8.05 3.23 17.75
C ILE A 69 -8.89 4.31 17.06
N GLY A 70 -8.29 5.48 16.77
CA GLY A 70 -8.92 6.57 16.03
C GLY A 70 -8.89 6.33 14.52
N GLY A 71 -7.90 5.57 14.07
CA GLY A 71 -7.70 5.24 12.66
C GLY A 71 -6.66 4.16 12.45
N PHE A 72 -6.54 3.75 11.22
CA PHE A 72 -5.46 2.86 10.76
C PHE A 72 -5.10 3.16 9.30
N ILE A 73 -3.91 2.77 8.91
CA ILE A 73 -3.48 2.76 7.53
C ILE A 73 -2.96 1.36 7.19
N VAL A 74 -3.49 0.75 6.13
CA VAL A 74 -3.18 -0.62 5.77
C VAL A 74 -3.53 -0.88 4.30
N ALA A 75 -2.98 -1.95 3.73
CA ALA A 75 -3.36 -2.43 2.40
C ALA A 75 -4.85 -2.81 2.34
N GLU A 76 -5.43 -2.72 1.13
CA GLU A 76 -6.76 -3.26 0.88
C GLU A 76 -6.76 -4.81 1.04
N PRO A 77 -7.92 -5.39 1.37
CA PRO A 77 -9.27 -4.84 1.37
C PRO A 77 -9.80 -4.40 2.75
N PHE A 78 -8.97 -4.27 3.77
CA PHE A 78 -9.40 -3.96 5.14
C PHE A 78 -10.04 -2.57 5.26
N ASN A 79 -9.59 -1.60 4.45
CA ASN A 79 -10.19 -0.26 4.41
C ASN A 79 -11.62 -0.34 3.85
N ALA A 80 -11.82 -1.03 2.73
CA ALA A 80 -13.14 -1.26 2.16
C ALA A 80 -14.05 -2.07 3.10
N LEU A 81 -13.48 -2.99 3.87
CA LEU A 81 -14.23 -3.75 4.88
C LEU A 81 -14.73 -2.85 6.02
N ALA A 82 -13.92 -1.89 6.48
CA ALA A 82 -14.34 -0.92 7.50
C ALA A 82 -15.48 -0.02 6.99
N GLU A 83 -15.43 0.41 5.73
CA GLU A 83 -16.53 1.16 5.09
C GLU A 83 -17.78 0.29 4.94
N ALA A 84 -17.65 -0.95 4.44
CA ALA A 84 -18.78 -1.87 4.25
C ALA A 84 -19.50 -2.20 5.55
N LYS A 85 -18.77 -2.22 6.68
CA LYS A 85 -19.32 -2.39 8.03
C LYS A 85 -19.81 -1.08 8.66
N SER A 86 -19.66 0.06 7.98
CA SER A 86 -20.01 1.39 8.51
C SER A 86 -19.29 1.75 9.82
N VAL A 87 -18.14 1.14 10.11
CA VAL A 87 -17.34 1.41 11.31
C VAL A 87 -16.20 2.39 11.03
N GLY A 88 -15.93 2.69 9.77
CA GLY A 88 -14.90 3.63 9.34
C GLY A 88 -15.24 4.32 8.04
N LYS A 89 -14.46 5.36 7.74
CA LYS A 89 -14.45 6.08 6.47
C LYS A 89 -13.03 6.33 6.00
N ILE A 90 -12.85 6.52 4.69
CA ILE A 90 -11.56 6.92 4.12
C ILE A 90 -11.33 8.41 4.41
N LEU A 91 -10.22 8.72 5.07
CA LEU A 91 -9.76 10.09 5.28
C LEU A 91 -8.87 10.55 4.12
N ARG A 92 -7.96 9.69 3.66
CA ARG A 92 -7.07 9.92 2.51
C ARG A 92 -6.72 8.59 1.84
N PHE A 93 -6.52 8.61 0.54
CA PHE A 93 -5.92 7.48 -0.19
C PHE A 93 -4.40 7.62 -0.25
N SER A 94 -3.70 6.56 0.08
CA SER A 94 -2.22 6.53 -0.02
C SER A 94 -1.72 6.72 -1.45
N GLY A 95 -2.46 6.24 -2.45
CA GLY A 95 -2.14 6.43 -3.86
C GLY A 95 -2.33 7.87 -4.36
N ASP A 96 -3.18 8.65 -3.71
CA ASP A 96 -3.33 10.10 -3.96
C ASP A 96 -2.14 10.90 -3.39
N ILE A 97 -1.50 10.38 -2.33
CA ILE A 97 -0.32 10.98 -1.67
C ILE A 97 0.96 10.56 -2.40
N TRP A 98 1.12 9.27 -2.66
CA TRP A 98 2.27 8.73 -3.35
C TRP A 98 1.79 7.85 -4.52
N ARG A 99 1.79 8.45 -5.70
CA ARG A 99 1.30 7.78 -6.91
C ARG A 99 2.05 6.49 -7.19
N ASP A 100 1.27 5.46 -7.50
CA ASP A 100 1.78 4.16 -7.91
C ASP A 100 2.84 3.61 -6.93
N HIS A 101 2.74 3.95 -5.65
CA HIS A 101 3.63 3.36 -4.66
C HIS A 101 3.44 1.84 -4.61
N ALA A 102 4.53 1.11 -4.46
CA ALA A 102 4.45 -0.33 -4.22
C ALA A 102 4.00 -0.59 -2.78
N CYS A 103 3.26 -1.68 -2.58
CA CYS A 103 2.90 -2.16 -1.26
C CYS A 103 3.54 -3.52 -0.98
N CYS A 104 3.49 -4.43 -1.95
CA CYS A 104 3.97 -5.80 -1.82
C CYS A 104 4.97 -6.11 -2.93
N LEU A 105 5.85 -7.07 -2.67
CA LEU A 105 6.83 -7.56 -3.63
C LEU A 105 7.07 -9.06 -3.42
N SER A 106 7.64 -9.71 -4.42
CA SER A 106 8.06 -11.11 -4.32
C SER A 106 9.50 -11.17 -3.84
N MET A 107 9.76 -12.01 -2.84
CA MET A 107 11.11 -12.28 -2.33
C MET A 107 11.47 -13.73 -2.55
N MET A 108 12.72 -13.97 -2.91
CA MET A 108 13.31 -15.31 -3.06
C MET A 108 14.70 -15.32 -2.43
N HIS A 109 15.16 -16.50 -2.03
CA HIS A 109 16.53 -16.65 -1.57
C HIS A 109 17.54 -16.49 -2.71
N ASP A 110 18.66 -15.82 -2.45
CA ASP A 110 19.75 -15.68 -3.43
C ASP A 110 20.22 -17.03 -3.98
N HIS A 111 20.26 -18.04 -3.11
CA HIS A 111 20.59 -19.40 -3.52
C HIS A 111 19.66 -19.92 -4.63
N ASP A 112 18.35 -19.68 -4.53
CA ASP A 112 17.39 -20.10 -5.55
C ASP A 112 17.57 -19.31 -6.85
N ILE A 113 17.81 -18.01 -6.73
CA ILE A 113 18.07 -17.12 -7.87
C ILE A 113 19.30 -17.60 -8.66
N GLN A 114 20.35 -18.01 -7.96
CA GLN A 114 21.61 -18.45 -8.56
C GLN A 114 21.56 -19.89 -9.07
N SER A 115 21.01 -20.82 -8.29
CA SER A 115 21.05 -22.25 -8.57
C SER A 115 19.87 -22.76 -9.41
N ARG A 116 18.74 -22.04 -9.45
CA ARG A 116 17.52 -22.44 -10.15
C ARG A 116 16.89 -21.30 -10.98
N PRO A 117 17.66 -20.60 -11.84
CA PRO A 117 17.19 -19.42 -12.54
C PRO A 117 15.97 -19.67 -13.45
N GLU A 118 15.88 -20.85 -14.07
CA GLU A 118 14.70 -21.21 -14.87
C GLU A 118 13.43 -21.35 -14.02
N TRP A 119 13.54 -21.92 -12.83
CA TRP A 119 12.42 -21.99 -11.90
C TRP A 119 11.99 -20.61 -11.45
N VAL A 120 12.94 -19.72 -11.10
CA VAL A 120 12.68 -18.32 -10.74
C VAL A 120 11.97 -17.61 -11.89
N GLN A 121 12.45 -17.77 -13.13
CA GLN A 121 11.81 -17.17 -14.30
C GLN A 121 10.38 -17.64 -14.49
N ASN A 122 10.10 -18.92 -14.32
CA ASN A 122 8.76 -19.46 -14.44
C ASN A 122 7.81 -18.92 -13.36
N VAL A 123 8.29 -18.78 -12.12
CA VAL A 123 7.51 -18.16 -11.04
C VAL A 123 7.21 -16.67 -11.36
N ILE A 124 8.21 -15.92 -11.80
CA ILE A 124 8.02 -14.50 -12.16
C ILE A 124 7.08 -14.36 -13.37
N ASN A 125 7.20 -15.23 -14.37
CA ASN A 125 6.26 -15.26 -15.50
C ASN A 125 4.82 -15.45 -15.02
N ALA A 126 4.59 -16.44 -14.15
CA ALA A 126 3.26 -16.71 -13.61
C ALA A 126 2.70 -15.52 -12.80
N LEU A 127 3.55 -14.84 -12.01
CA LEU A 127 3.16 -13.64 -11.26
C LEU A 127 2.81 -12.47 -12.18
N VAL A 128 3.58 -12.25 -13.25
CA VAL A 128 3.30 -11.20 -14.23
C VAL A 128 2.00 -11.49 -14.99
N ASP A 129 1.78 -12.75 -15.40
CA ASP A 129 0.54 -13.17 -16.07
C ASP A 129 -0.68 -13.01 -15.14
N ALA A 130 -0.56 -13.40 -13.87
CA ALA A 130 -1.60 -13.19 -12.87
C ALA A 130 -1.87 -11.69 -12.60
N ALA A 131 -0.84 -10.87 -12.58
CA ALA A 131 -0.97 -9.41 -12.44
C ALA A 131 -1.69 -8.80 -13.64
N ALA A 132 -1.37 -9.23 -14.87
CA ALA A 132 -2.06 -8.80 -16.08
C ALA A 132 -3.54 -9.23 -16.07
N PHE A 133 -3.82 -10.48 -15.69
CA PHE A 133 -5.19 -10.96 -15.51
C PHE A 133 -5.97 -10.10 -14.51
N ALA A 134 -5.41 -9.89 -13.31
CA ALA A 134 -6.05 -9.12 -12.26
C ALA A 134 -6.27 -7.65 -12.66
N LYS A 135 -5.36 -7.06 -13.42
CA LYS A 135 -5.46 -5.69 -13.93
C LYS A 135 -6.60 -5.53 -14.93
N HIS A 136 -6.77 -6.47 -15.84
CA HIS A 136 -7.73 -6.39 -16.96
C HIS A 136 -9.08 -7.03 -16.66
N ARG A 137 -9.14 -8.00 -15.75
CA ARG A 137 -10.35 -8.74 -15.38
C ARG A 137 -10.72 -8.53 -13.92
N ARG A 138 -10.84 -7.25 -13.52
CA ARG A 138 -11.00 -6.86 -12.11
C ARG A 138 -12.22 -7.45 -11.41
N ALA A 139 -13.38 -7.49 -12.11
CA ALA A 139 -14.59 -8.11 -11.57
C ALA A 139 -14.42 -9.62 -11.36
N GLU A 140 -13.88 -10.31 -12.37
CA GLU A 140 -13.61 -11.74 -12.31
C GLU A 140 -12.58 -12.07 -11.21
N THR A 141 -11.56 -11.22 -11.07
CA THR A 141 -10.57 -11.34 -9.99
C THR A 141 -11.22 -11.20 -8.62
N ALA A 142 -12.18 -10.30 -8.44
CA ALA A 142 -12.89 -10.15 -7.18
C ALA A 142 -13.68 -11.43 -6.83
N GLU A 143 -14.36 -12.04 -7.81
CA GLU A 143 -15.07 -13.31 -7.60
C GLU A 143 -14.12 -14.48 -7.30
N LEU A 144 -13.01 -14.57 -8.06
CA LEU A 144 -12.03 -15.63 -7.90
C LEU A 144 -11.39 -15.60 -6.50
N LEU A 145 -11.06 -14.40 -6.02
CA LEU A 145 -10.38 -14.21 -4.73
C LEU A 145 -11.33 -14.27 -3.52
N ALA A 146 -12.64 -14.18 -3.74
CA ALA A 146 -13.63 -14.12 -2.67
C ALA A 146 -13.70 -15.41 -1.84
N LYS A 147 -14.17 -15.28 -0.59
CA LYS A 147 -14.45 -16.46 0.25
C LYS A 147 -15.53 -17.38 -0.36
N GLN A 148 -16.37 -16.86 -1.26
CA GLN A 148 -17.37 -17.61 -2.00
C GLN A 148 -16.79 -18.25 -3.27
N GLY A 149 -15.57 -17.89 -3.68
CA GLY A 149 -14.90 -18.45 -4.84
C GLY A 149 -14.52 -19.92 -4.63
N ILE A 150 -14.30 -20.65 -5.72
CA ILE A 150 -14.04 -22.11 -5.71
C ILE A 150 -12.85 -22.50 -4.81
N ARG A 151 -11.83 -21.64 -4.71
CA ARG A 151 -10.59 -21.91 -3.97
C ARG A 151 -10.52 -21.21 -2.61
N HIS A 152 -11.49 -20.34 -2.26
CA HIS A 152 -11.51 -19.60 -1.00
C HIS A 152 -10.19 -18.87 -0.71
N TYR A 153 -9.60 -18.21 -1.70
CA TYR A 153 -8.26 -17.61 -1.59
C TYR A 153 -8.14 -16.55 -0.51
N THR A 154 -9.23 -15.82 -0.21
CA THR A 154 -9.25 -14.83 0.87
C THR A 154 -10.50 -15.00 1.75
N PRO A 155 -10.48 -14.51 2.99
CA PRO A 155 -11.65 -14.56 3.87
C PRO A 155 -12.68 -13.44 3.57
N HIS A 156 -12.49 -12.67 2.51
CA HIS A 156 -13.30 -11.49 2.20
C HIS A 156 -14.47 -11.82 1.27
N ASP A 157 -15.60 -11.14 1.49
CA ASP A 157 -16.76 -11.24 0.61
C ASP A 157 -16.49 -10.61 -0.77
N ALA A 158 -17.05 -11.20 -1.82
CA ALA A 158 -16.97 -10.68 -3.19
C ALA A 158 -17.37 -9.19 -3.27
N LYS A 159 -18.40 -8.78 -2.52
CA LYS A 159 -18.84 -7.38 -2.46
C LYS A 159 -17.72 -6.43 -1.97
N VAL A 160 -16.95 -6.84 -0.97
CA VAL A 160 -15.83 -6.04 -0.46
C VAL A 160 -14.71 -5.98 -1.47
N LEU A 161 -14.37 -7.11 -2.11
CA LEU A 161 -13.33 -7.18 -3.13
C LEU A 161 -13.70 -6.39 -4.39
N ARG A 162 -14.96 -6.42 -4.82
CA ARG A 162 -15.45 -5.58 -5.92
C ARG A 162 -15.32 -4.09 -5.60
N ALA A 163 -15.64 -3.66 -4.38
CA ALA A 163 -15.48 -2.27 -3.96
C ALA A 163 -14.02 -1.79 -4.01
N VAL A 164 -13.04 -2.71 -3.96
CA VAL A 164 -11.61 -2.41 -4.11
C VAL A 164 -11.17 -2.44 -5.56
N LEU A 165 -11.51 -3.52 -6.26
CA LEU A 165 -10.98 -3.81 -7.60
C LEU A 165 -11.73 -3.07 -8.70
N GLN A 166 -13.04 -2.90 -8.55
CA GLN A 166 -13.91 -2.27 -9.53
C GLN A 166 -14.99 -1.43 -8.82
N PRO A 167 -14.62 -0.37 -8.11
CA PRO A 167 -15.59 0.50 -7.46
C PRO A 167 -16.46 1.21 -8.48
N GLU A 168 -17.73 1.42 -8.12
CA GLU A 168 -18.68 2.18 -8.93
C GLU A 168 -18.20 3.64 -9.12
N PRO A 169 -18.34 4.21 -10.34
CA PRO A 169 -17.84 5.56 -10.62
C PRO A 169 -18.36 6.63 -9.66
N ILE A 170 -19.60 6.51 -9.19
CA ILE A 170 -20.22 7.47 -8.26
C ILE A 170 -19.49 7.55 -6.91
N VAL A 171 -18.81 6.47 -6.50
CA VAL A 171 -18.09 6.42 -5.23
C VAL A 171 -16.91 7.42 -5.20
N TRP A 172 -16.27 7.65 -6.35
CA TRP A 172 -15.15 8.59 -6.48
C TRP A 172 -15.57 10.03 -6.20
N GLN A 173 -16.73 10.45 -6.67
CA GLN A 173 -17.28 11.78 -6.38
C GLN A 173 -17.49 12.03 -4.88
N LYS A 174 -17.85 10.99 -4.12
CA LYS A 174 -17.91 11.07 -2.66
C LYS A 174 -16.54 11.39 -2.07
N TYR A 175 -15.50 10.69 -2.50
CA TYR A 175 -14.14 10.85 -1.97
C TYR A 175 -13.52 12.20 -2.34
N GLU A 176 -13.82 12.73 -3.51
CA GLU A 176 -13.44 14.09 -3.92
C GLU A 176 -14.11 15.14 -3.02
N ARG A 177 -15.42 15.03 -2.83
CA ARG A 177 -16.19 15.96 -1.96
C ARG A 177 -15.74 15.92 -0.51
N THR A 178 -15.33 14.79 -0.01
CA THR A 178 -14.85 14.66 1.39
C THR A 178 -13.37 15.01 1.56
N GLY A 179 -12.63 15.31 0.48
CA GLY A 179 -11.21 15.59 0.51
C GLY A 179 -10.33 14.35 0.75
N ALA A 180 -10.91 13.15 0.61
CA ALA A 180 -10.13 11.90 0.63
C ALA A 180 -9.24 11.77 -0.62
N ILE A 181 -9.63 12.41 -1.71
CA ILE A 181 -8.86 12.65 -2.92
C ILE A 181 -8.63 14.16 -3.03
N ARG A 182 -7.39 14.58 -3.22
CA ARG A 182 -7.00 15.99 -3.35
C ARG A 182 -6.34 16.32 -4.69
N HIS A 183 -5.78 15.32 -5.38
CA HIS A 183 -5.11 15.50 -6.66
C HIS A 183 -6.00 14.99 -7.79
N ALA A 184 -6.54 15.91 -8.60
CA ALA A 184 -7.49 15.61 -9.68
C ALA A 184 -6.92 14.68 -10.77
N ASP A 185 -5.61 14.64 -10.91
CA ASP A 185 -4.88 13.82 -11.87
C ASP A 185 -4.51 12.43 -11.34
N TRP A 186 -4.89 12.07 -10.11
CA TRP A 186 -4.76 10.72 -9.60
C TRP A 186 -5.73 9.77 -10.34
N GLN A 187 -5.21 8.60 -10.73
CA GLN A 187 -5.95 7.64 -11.57
C GLN A 187 -7.12 6.92 -10.87
N GLN A 188 -7.42 7.29 -9.63
CA GLN A 188 -8.59 6.80 -8.87
C GLN A 188 -8.65 5.27 -8.78
N ARG A 189 -7.53 4.62 -8.42
CA ARG A 189 -7.45 3.18 -8.18
C ARG A 189 -7.07 2.89 -6.75
N ARG A 190 -7.85 2.06 -6.06
CA ARG A 190 -7.52 1.61 -4.70
C ARG A 190 -6.34 0.65 -4.68
N VAL A 191 -6.22 -0.21 -5.70
CA VAL A 191 -5.09 -1.11 -5.94
C VAL A 191 -4.78 -1.21 -7.43
N ASP A 192 -3.52 -1.46 -7.76
CA ASP A 192 -3.08 -1.84 -9.10
C ASP A 192 -2.08 -2.99 -9.03
N PHE A 193 -1.73 -3.58 -10.17
CA PHE A 193 -0.96 -4.81 -10.29
C PHE A 193 0.27 -4.64 -11.19
N GLN A 194 0.86 -3.46 -11.22
CA GLN A 194 2.07 -3.21 -12.00
C GLN A 194 3.26 -3.98 -11.37
N PRO A 195 3.97 -4.87 -12.15
CA PRO A 195 4.92 -5.82 -11.56
C PRO A 195 6.35 -5.31 -11.46
N PHE A 196 6.72 -4.18 -12.10
CA PHE A 196 8.11 -3.75 -12.19
C PHE A 196 8.54 -2.91 -10.98
N PRO A 197 9.64 -3.30 -10.28
CA PRO A 197 10.14 -2.56 -9.11
C PRO A 197 11.04 -1.39 -9.54
N PHE A 198 10.48 -0.20 -9.73
CA PHE A 198 11.25 0.97 -10.13
C PHE A 198 12.29 1.39 -9.09
N GLN A 199 13.54 1.56 -9.50
CA GLN A 199 14.64 2.01 -8.63
C GLN A 199 14.35 3.36 -7.96
N SER A 200 13.75 4.31 -8.69
CA SER A 200 13.37 5.62 -8.16
C SER A 200 12.40 5.54 -6.97
N TYR A 201 11.51 4.53 -6.97
CA TYR A 201 10.64 4.25 -5.84
C TYR A 201 11.44 3.82 -4.61
N SER A 202 12.33 2.83 -4.77
CA SER A 202 13.12 2.29 -3.68
C SER A 202 14.09 3.31 -3.08
N GLU A 203 14.70 4.14 -3.94
CA GLU A 203 15.55 5.23 -3.51
C GLU A 203 14.79 6.25 -2.64
N LEU A 204 13.60 6.67 -3.08
CA LEU A 204 12.74 7.57 -2.29
C LEU A 204 12.25 6.90 -1.00
N LEU A 205 11.86 5.62 -1.07
CA LEU A 205 11.45 4.84 0.10
C LEU A 205 12.51 4.85 1.20
N VAL A 206 13.77 4.57 0.83
CA VAL A 206 14.90 4.57 1.80
C VAL A 206 15.13 5.98 2.37
N LYS A 207 15.06 7.02 1.55
CA LYS A 207 15.18 8.42 2.01
C LYS A 207 14.12 8.75 3.06
N LEU A 208 12.86 8.48 2.76
CA LEU A 208 11.75 8.74 3.67
C LEU A 208 11.80 7.85 4.93
N LEU A 209 12.26 6.60 4.79
CA LEU A 209 12.40 5.68 5.93
C LEU A 209 13.42 6.19 6.96
N LYS A 210 14.52 6.81 6.49
CA LYS A 210 15.54 7.42 7.39
C LYS A 210 14.99 8.59 8.21
N GLU A 211 13.97 9.26 7.72
CA GLU A 211 13.29 10.38 8.41
C GLU A 211 12.13 9.90 9.29
N THR A 212 11.67 8.66 9.09
CA THR A 212 10.48 8.10 9.77
C THR A 212 10.85 7.59 11.16
N HIS A 213 10.04 7.89 12.17
CA HIS A 213 10.19 7.29 13.50
C HIS A 213 9.92 5.77 13.43
N LEU A 214 10.90 5.01 13.92
CA LEU A 214 10.87 3.54 13.98
C LEU A 214 11.13 3.11 15.42
N ALA A 215 10.27 2.24 15.94
CA ALA A 215 10.51 1.67 17.26
C ALA A 215 11.66 0.65 17.22
N GLY A 216 12.45 0.63 18.29
CA GLY A 216 13.58 -0.28 18.44
C GLY A 216 14.88 0.22 17.81
N VAL A 217 15.85 -0.70 17.66
CA VAL A 217 17.17 -0.38 17.11
C VAL A 217 17.11 -0.27 15.59
N ASN A 218 17.40 0.91 15.09
CA ASN A 218 17.36 1.23 13.65
C ASN A 218 18.63 1.95 13.14
N THR A 219 19.69 1.94 13.92
CA THR A 219 20.95 2.65 13.62
C THR A 219 21.59 2.20 12.32
N PHE A 220 21.34 0.97 11.87
CA PHE A 220 21.83 0.46 10.59
C PHE A 220 21.40 1.32 9.40
N LEU A 221 20.25 2.00 9.50
CA LEU A 221 19.75 2.89 8.45
C LEU A 221 20.67 4.08 8.19
N ASN A 222 21.47 4.50 9.18
CA ASN A 222 22.40 5.62 9.02
C ASN A 222 23.41 5.35 7.92
N ASP A 223 23.86 4.09 7.78
CA ASP A 223 24.88 3.65 6.84
C ASP A 223 24.29 3.26 5.48
N VAL A 224 22.95 3.11 5.37
CA VAL A 224 22.28 2.75 4.12
C VAL A 224 22.31 3.94 3.16
N GLN A 225 22.90 3.74 2.00
CA GLN A 225 22.90 4.70 0.90
C GLN A 225 21.68 4.42 0.00
N PRO A 226 20.75 5.37 -0.17
CA PRO A 226 19.50 5.13 -0.91
C PRO A 226 19.70 4.62 -2.33
N GLU A 227 20.62 5.22 -3.07
CA GLU A 227 20.93 4.88 -4.47
C GLU A 227 21.56 3.48 -4.59
N LYS A 228 22.42 3.12 -3.63
CA LYS A 228 23.03 1.78 -3.57
C LYS A 228 21.98 0.73 -3.22
N ALA A 229 21.19 0.97 -2.17
CA ALA A 229 20.12 0.07 -1.77
C ALA A 229 19.12 -0.16 -2.89
N ALA A 230 18.73 0.87 -3.63
CA ALA A 230 17.80 0.76 -4.76
C ALA A 230 18.34 -0.14 -5.90
N ARG A 231 19.64 -0.15 -6.13
CA ARG A 231 20.27 -1.02 -7.14
C ARG A 231 20.46 -2.45 -6.67
N GLU A 232 20.73 -2.67 -5.39
CA GLU A 232 21.13 -3.98 -4.85
C GLU A 232 19.95 -4.80 -4.32
N LEU A 233 18.79 -4.16 -4.01
CA LEU A 233 17.63 -4.84 -3.45
C LEU A 233 16.85 -5.70 -4.48
N PHE A 234 16.93 -5.35 -5.76
CA PHE A 234 16.11 -5.99 -6.77
C PHE A 234 16.93 -6.59 -7.90
N ASP A 235 16.69 -7.86 -8.16
CA ASP A 235 17.11 -8.51 -9.40
C ASP A 235 15.99 -8.35 -10.44
N THR A 236 16.12 -7.36 -11.32
CA THR A 236 15.09 -7.02 -12.31
C THR A 236 15.12 -7.89 -13.55
N ARG A 237 16.18 -8.69 -13.77
CA ARG A 237 16.37 -9.50 -14.99
C ARG A 237 15.16 -10.35 -15.35
N PHE A 238 14.59 -11.01 -14.36
CA PHE A 238 13.47 -11.94 -14.57
C PHE A 238 12.18 -11.23 -14.94
N VAL A 239 11.86 -10.11 -14.28
CA VAL A 239 10.65 -9.35 -14.58
C VAL A 239 10.79 -8.57 -15.89
N GLU A 240 11.98 -8.10 -16.23
CA GLU A 240 12.27 -7.49 -17.54
C GLU A 240 12.01 -8.49 -18.66
N HIS A 241 12.57 -9.70 -18.54
CA HIS A 241 12.33 -10.78 -19.50
C HIS A 241 10.84 -11.16 -19.58
N ALA A 242 10.15 -11.26 -18.45
CA ALA A 242 8.71 -11.54 -18.42
C ALA A 242 7.88 -10.46 -19.14
N LEU A 243 8.22 -9.19 -18.96
CA LEU A 243 7.50 -8.05 -19.55
C LEU A 243 7.77 -7.89 -21.06
N GLN A 244 8.86 -8.44 -21.58
CA GLN A 244 9.15 -8.42 -23.02
C GLN A 244 8.28 -9.40 -23.81
N ARG A 245 7.58 -10.32 -23.14
CA ARG A 245 6.66 -11.25 -23.79
C ARG A 245 5.38 -10.55 -24.25
N ASP A 246 4.93 -10.86 -25.46
CA ASP A 246 3.57 -10.60 -26.01
C ASP A 246 2.94 -9.24 -25.67
N GLY A 247 3.72 -8.16 -25.71
CA GLY A 247 3.20 -6.81 -25.47
C GLY A 247 2.79 -6.51 -24.02
N LEU A 248 3.26 -7.27 -23.03
CA LEU A 248 2.95 -7.05 -21.61
C LEU A 248 3.37 -5.68 -21.10
N MET A 249 4.46 -5.09 -21.61
CA MET A 249 4.83 -3.72 -21.31
C MET A 249 3.66 -2.74 -21.53
N SER A 250 3.05 -2.79 -22.73
CA SER A 250 1.90 -1.92 -23.06
C SER A 250 0.66 -2.27 -22.24
N SER A 251 0.45 -3.54 -21.92
CA SER A 251 -0.64 -4.02 -21.07
C SER A 251 -0.61 -3.39 -19.67
N PHE A 252 0.58 -3.15 -19.13
CA PHE A 252 0.78 -2.45 -17.86
C PHE A 252 0.88 -0.92 -18.01
N GLY A 253 0.80 -0.38 -19.24
CA GLY A 253 0.99 1.03 -19.52
C GLY A 253 2.44 1.49 -19.36
N LEU A 254 3.40 0.57 -19.44
CA LEU A 254 4.82 0.85 -19.29
C LEU A 254 5.41 1.28 -20.63
N GLN A 255 5.82 2.54 -20.73
CA GLN A 255 6.58 3.06 -21.87
C GLN A 255 8.09 2.90 -21.65
N SER A 256 8.53 2.87 -20.40
CA SER A 256 9.92 2.76 -19.99
C SER A 256 10.00 2.05 -18.64
N LEU A 257 11.13 1.41 -18.35
CA LEU A 257 11.46 0.85 -17.03
C LEU A 257 12.13 1.90 -16.12
N GLN A 258 12.13 3.17 -16.53
CA GLN A 258 12.52 4.33 -15.72
C GLN A 258 11.30 5.17 -15.43
N ARG A 259 11.08 5.53 -14.16
CA ARG A 259 9.97 6.38 -13.72
C ARG A 259 10.45 7.44 -12.76
N GLN A 260 9.94 8.66 -12.94
CA GLN A 260 10.17 9.74 -11.99
C GLN A 260 9.41 9.50 -10.68
N LYS A 261 9.97 10.02 -9.59
CA LYS A 261 9.35 9.97 -8.25
C LYS A 261 8.13 10.90 -8.21
N THR A 262 7.03 10.43 -7.63
CA THR A 262 5.83 11.24 -7.43
C THR A 262 5.33 11.04 -6.01
N PHE A 263 5.63 12.02 -5.15
CA PHE A 263 5.15 12.08 -3.77
C PHE A 263 4.61 13.49 -3.51
N ALA A 264 3.35 13.60 -3.10
CA ALA A 264 2.68 14.86 -2.80
C ALA A 264 1.74 14.69 -1.60
N LEU A 265 1.88 15.56 -0.62
CA LEU A 265 1.07 15.53 0.61
C LEU A 265 -0.08 16.55 0.58
#